data_7a462bca3d863383fc9647464314cb92
#
_entry.id   7a462bca3d863383fc9647464314cb92
#
_cell.length_a   1.000
_cell.length_b   1.000
_cell.length_c   1.000
_cell.angle_alpha   90.00
_cell.angle_beta   90.00
_cell.angle_gamma   90.00
#
_symmetry.space_group_name_H-M   'P 1'
#
loop_
_entity.id
_entity.type
_entity.pdbx_description
1 polymer ?
#
loop_
_entity_poly.entity_id
_entity_poly.type
_entity_poly.pdbx_seq_one_letter_code
_entity_poly.pdbx_strand_id
1 'polypeptide(L)'
;ERYTLSNSGKEKMEFKTLRSYSEESLRRVYAAIERNNNFVDVSSLTGSQIPANVDILTYSFPCQDLSNVGAFHGYNKGIDKDSGSRSSLLWQVGRILQEMKEEGKSLPRYLLMENVPTLLAERHRSNFEKWIGDLEELGYTSYHFQLNASNFGLPQNRPRLLMISVYIDDNNATTLEKVKAFFEDKIADDV
;
A
#
# COMPACT_ATOMS: atom_id res chain seq x y z
N GLU A 1 -9.60 14.71 13.43
CA GLU A 1 -9.58 14.16 12.05
C GLU A 1 -10.02 12.69 12.00
N ARG A 2 -9.59 11.83 12.93
CA ARG A 2 -9.91 10.40 12.99
C ARG A 2 -11.41 10.06 12.83
N TYR A 3 -12.30 10.93 13.29
CA TYR A 3 -13.75 10.73 13.22
C TYR A 3 -14.42 11.50 12.08
N THR A 4 -13.65 12.00 11.14
CA THR A 4 -14.18 12.67 9.95
C THR A 4 -14.78 11.64 9.00
N LEU A 5 -16.06 11.79 8.70
CA LEU A 5 -16.75 10.94 7.72
C LEU A 5 -16.81 11.62 6.35
N SER A 6 -16.82 10.82 5.31
CA SER A 6 -16.99 11.25 3.92
C SER A 6 -17.72 10.19 3.12
N ASN A 7 -18.67 10.61 2.30
CA ASN A 7 -19.36 9.71 1.36
C ASN A 7 -18.55 9.49 0.07
N SER A 8 -17.74 10.48 -0.31
CA SER A 8 -16.98 10.51 -1.57
C SER A 8 -15.51 10.14 -1.39
N GLY A 9 -15.01 10.11 -0.16
CA GLY A 9 -13.58 10.03 0.15
C GLY A 9 -12.79 11.30 -0.18
N LYS A 10 -13.45 12.37 -0.65
CA LYS A 10 -12.81 13.62 -1.07
C LYS A 10 -13.06 14.78 -0.13
N GLU A 11 -14.28 14.89 0.35
CA GLU A 11 -14.74 16.02 1.16
C GLU A 11 -15.36 15.53 2.46
N LYS A 12 -15.18 16.31 3.51
CA LYS A 12 -15.81 16.05 4.80
C LYS A 12 -17.32 16.10 4.64
N MET A 13 -18.01 15.16 5.27
CA MET A 13 -19.46 15.18 5.34
C MET A 13 -19.93 16.41 6.14
N GLU A 14 -20.87 17.15 5.59
CA GLU A 14 -21.47 18.30 6.27
C GLU A 14 -22.21 17.86 7.54
N PHE A 15 -22.18 18.69 8.57
CA PHE A 15 -22.83 18.44 9.84
C PHE A 15 -24.36 18.23 9.68
N LYS A 16 -24.99 18.92 8.73
CA LYS A 16 -26.39 18.75 8.40
C LYS A 16 -26.69 17.30 7.95
N THR A 17 -25.82 16.75 7.11
CA THR A 17 -25.93 15.37 6.63
C THR A 17 -25.70 14.38 7.77
N LEU A 18 -24.73 14.61 8.64
CA LEU A 18 -24.49 13.77 9.82
C LEU A 18 -25.73 13.72 10.73
N ARG A 19 -26.42 14.84 10.92
CA ARG A 19 -27.65 14.91 11.71
C ARG A 19 -28.84 14.13 11.12
N SER A 20 -28.80 13.80 9.85
CA SER A 20 -29.85 13.00 9.21
C SER A 20 -29.74 11.50 9.49
N TYR A 21 -28.58 11.04 9.99
CA TYR A 21 -28.39 9.64 10.39
C TYR A 21 -28.98 9.40 11.78
N SER A 22 -29.48 8.19 12.00
CA SER A 22 -29.92 7.79 13.34
C SER A 22 -28.74 7.73 14.32
N GLU A 23 -29.01 8.00 15.59
CA GLU A 23 -27.99 7.89 16.64
C GLU A 23 -27.37 6.48 16.68
N GLU A 24 -28.20 5.46 16.48
CA GLU A 24 -27.73 4.07 16.42
C GLU A 24 -26.72 3.87 15.30
N SER A 25 -27.01 4.38 14.09
CA SER A 25 -26.08 4.29 12.95
C SER A 25 -24.76 4.99 13.24
N LEU A 26 -24.79 6.19 13.81
CA LEU A 26 -23.58 6.93 14.17
C LEU A 26 -22.78 6.22 15.25
N ARG A 27 -23.42 5.64 16.26
CA ARG A 27 -22.75 4.83 17.31
C ARG A 27 -22.08 3.58 16.71
N ARG A 28 -22.72 2.91 15.77
CA ARG A 28 -22.13 1.74 15.07
C ARG A 28 -20.90 2.13 14.25
N VAL A 29 -20.96 3.25 13.52
CA VAL A 29 -19.82 3.77 12.76
C VAL A 29 -18.67 4.16 13.70
N TYR A 30 -18.97 4.87 14.77
CA TYR A 30 -17.97 5.23 15.79
C TYR A 30 -17.29 3.99 16.37
N ALA A 31 -18.06 3.01 16.82
CA ALA A 31 -17.53 1.76 17.33
C ALA A 31 -16.69 0.98 16.33
N ALA A 32 -17.03 1.06 15.02
CA ALA A 32 -16.23 0.45 13.96
C ALA A 32 -14.88 1.16 13.77
N ILE A 33 -14.86 2.50 13.81
CA ILE A 33 -13.62 3.30 13.73
C ILE A 33 -12.71 2.95 14.89
N GLU A 34 -13.24 2.90 16.12
CA GLU A 34 -12.48 2.55 17.31
C GLU A 34 -11.91 1.14 17.25
N ARG A 35 -12.77 0.16 16.95
CA ARG A 35 -12.37 -1.25 16.88
C ARG A 35 -11.29 -1.53 15.83
N ASN A 36 -11.39 -0.87 14.67
CA ASN A 36 -10.47 -1.08 13.56
C ASN A 36 -9.25 -0.13 13.62
N ASN A 37 -9.17 0.74 14.63
CA ASN A 37 -8.16 1.78 14.72
C ASN A 37 -7.99 2.56 13.41
N ASN A 38 -9.12 2.94 12.79
CA ASN A 38 -9.14 3.53 11.45
C ASN A 38 -8.65 4.98 11.48
N PHE A 39 -7.76 5.32 10.55
CA PHE A 39 -7.28 6.67 10.28
C PHE A 39 -7.79 7.13 8.91
N VAL A 40 -8.09 8.42 8.80
CA VAL A 40 -8.76 8.99 7.62
C VAL A 40 -7.79 9.15 6.44
N ASP A 41 -6.56 9.54 6.71
CA ASP A 41 -5.60 9.94 5.69
C ASP A 41 -4.19 9.46 6.07
N VAL A 42 -3.59 8.70 5.18
CA VAL A 42 -2.23 8.19 5.33
C VAL A 42 -1.18 9.32 5.42
N SER A 43 -1.46 10.48 4.85
CA SER A 43 -0.56 11.64 4.90
C SER A 43 -0.44 12.23 6.32
N SER A 44 -1.46 12.04 7.15
CA SER A 44 -1.48 12.48 8.54
C SER A 44 -1.09 11.38 9.54
N LEU A 45 -0.99 10.13 9.08
CA LEU A 45 -0.58 8.99 9.89
C LEU A 45 0.92 9.05 10.16
N THR A 46 1.33 8.84 11.40
CA THR A 46 2.74 8.82 11.82
C THR A 46 3.19 7.42 12.23
N GLY A 47 4.50 7.17 12.20
CA GLY A 47 5.09 5.91 12.65
C GLY A 47 4.74 5.57 14.11
N SER A 48 4.59 6.60 14.97
CA SER A 48 4.19 6.44 16.37
C SER A 48 2.81 5.82 16.55
N GLN A 49 1.91 6.04 15.59
CA GLN A 49 0.54 5.54 15.60
C GLN A 49 0.41 4.10 15.09
N ILE A 50 1.44 3.57 14.44
CA ILE A 50 1.47 2.16 14.03
C ILE A 50 1.70 1.30 15.28
N PRO A 51 0.90 0.24 15.51
CA PRO A 51 1.12 -0.69 16.61
C PRO A 51 2.53 -1.30 16.56
N ALA A 52 3.10 -1.58 17.71
CA ALA A 52 4.32 -2.37 17.81
C ALA A 52 4.03 -3.83 17.39
N ASN A 53 5.06 -4.52 16.86
CA ASN A 53 5.00 -5.92 16.50
C ASN A 53 3.97 -6.26 15.39
N VAL A 54 3.87 -5.40 14.39
CA VAL A 54 3.11 -5.70 13.17
C VAL A 54 3.90 -6.71 12.34
N ASP A 55 3.32 -7.89 12.08
CA ASP A 55 3.97 -8.89 11.24
C ASP A 55 3.86 -8.54 9.76
N ILE A 56 2.68 -8.12 9.31
CA ILE A 56 2.41 -7.83 7.90
C ILE A 56 1.78 -6.44 7.77
N LEU A 57 2.36 -5.61 6.89
CA LEU A 57 1.77 -4.37 6.45
C LEU A 57 1.40 -4.49 4.98
N THR A 58 0.12 -4.34 4.68
CA THR A 58 -0.38 -4.33 3.30
C THR A 58 -0.65 -2.91 2.85
N TYR A 59 -0.30 -2.57 1.61
CA TYR A 59 -0.54 -1.25 1.07
C TYR A 59 -0.83 -1.30 -0.43
N SER A 60 -1.63 -0.35 -0.84
CA SER A 60 -1.89 -0.04 -2.24
C SER A 60 -2.04 1.47 -2.35
N PHE A 61 -1.71 2.01 -3.50
CA PHE A 61 -1.85 3.44 -3.77
C PHE A 61 -2.62 3.64 -5.08
N PRO A 62 -3.28 4.79 -5.26
CA PRO A 62 -4.11 5.03 -6.43
C PRO A 62 -3.36 4.83 -7.74
N CYS A 63 -3.91 4.01 -8.62
CA CYS A 63 -3.32 3.68 -9.93
C CYS A 63 -3.79 4.62 -11.05
N GLN A 64 -4.56 5.66 -10.75
CA GLN A 64 -5.16 6.54 -11.76
C GLN A 64 -4.10 7.23 -12.63
N ASP A 65 -3.01 7.67 -12.02
CA ASP A 65 -1.89 8.30 -12.71
C ASP A 65 -0.96 7.30 -13.40
N LEU A 66 -1.18 6.00 -13.21
CA LEU A 66 -0.39 4.91 -13.78
C LEU A 66 -1.13 4.16 -14.89
N SER A 67 -2.46 4.12 -14.84
CA SER A 67 -3.26 3.32 -15.75
C SER A 67 -3.46 4.00 -17.11
N ASN A 68 -3.59 3.19 -18.16
CA ASN A 68 -3.92 3.73 -19.50
C ASN A 68 -5.27 4.43 -19.52
N VAL A 69 -6.23 3.97 -18.71
CA VAL A 69 -7.55 4.62 -18.55
C VAL A 69 -7.40 5.96 -17.87
N GLY A 70 -6.55 6.06 -16.84
CA GLY A 70 -6.23 7.31 -16.18
C GLY A 70 -5.57 8.33 -17.13
N ALA A 71 -4.62 7.88 -17.96
CA ALA A 71 -3.96 8.72 -18.95
C ALA A 71 -4.95 9.31 -19.95
N PHE A 72 -5.96 8.54 -20.38
CA PHE A 72 -7.03 9.02 -21.24
C PHE A 72 -7.85 10.15 -20.61
N HIS A 73 -7.96 10.16 -19.28
CA HIS A 73 -8.63 11.21 -18.48
C HIS A 73 -7.68 12.32 -18.01
N GLY A 74 -6.46 12.39 -18.54
CA GLY A 74 -5.48 13.42 -18.19
C GLY A 74 -4.69 13.15 -16.89
N TYR A 75 -4.82 11.95 -16.30
CA TYR A 75 -4.05 11.54 -15.13
C TYR A 75 -2.77 10.82 -15.58
N ASN A 76 -1.67 11.54 -15.70
CA ASN A 76 -0.39 11.00 -16.19
C ASN A 76 0.84 11.47 -15.39
N LYS A 77 0.64 11.93 -14.17
CA LYS A 77 1.73 12.44 -13.30
C LYS A 77 2.62 11.35 -12.71
N GLY A 78 2.25 10.08 -12.83
CA GLY A 78 3.04 8.96 -12.33
C GLY A 78 3.13 8.90 -10.81
N ILE A 79 4.24 8.32 -10.31
CA ILE A 79 4.57 8.18 -8.88
C ILE A 79 5.67 9.13 -8.43
N ASP A 80 5.96 10.19 -9.16
CA ASP A 80 6.99 11.17 -8.79
C ASP A 80 6.71 11.75 -7.41
N LYS A 81 7.72 11.77 -6.54
CA LYS A 81 7.60 12.16 -5.13
C LYS A 81 6.99 13.55 -4.94
N ASP A 82 7.34 14.47 -5.81
CA ASP A 82 6.95 15.88 -5.73
C ASP A 82 5.85 16.27 -6.74
N SER A 83 5.26 15.30 -7.42
CA SER A 83 4.24 15.55 -8.46
C SER A 83 2.90 16.04 -7.91
N GLY A 84 2.63 15.85 -6.61
CA GLY A 84 1.32 16.06 -6.01
C GLY A 84 0.25 15.11 -6.59
N SER A 85 0.66 14.03 -7.27
CA SER A 85 -0.24 13.00 -7.78
C SER A 85 -0.77 12.13 -6.64
N ARG A 86 -1.91 11.49 -6.85
CA ARG A 86 -2.43 10.51 -5.87
C ARG A 86 -1.53 9.29 -5.74
N SER A 87 -0.85 8.92 -6.81
CA SER A 87 0.10 7.81 -6.83
C SER A 87 1.35 8.10 -6.01
N SER A 88 1.67 9.39 -5.74
CA SER A 88 2.76 9.79 -4.84
C SER A 88 2.52 9.41 -3.38
N LEU A 89 1.30 8.95 -3.01
CA LEU A 89 1.00 8.41 -1.68
C LEU A 89 1.84 7.17 -1.32
N LEU A 90 2.45 6.51 -2.30
CA LEU A 90 3.45 5.47 -2.08
C LEU A 90 4.54 5.93 -1.08
N TRP A 91 5.04 7.14 -1.24
CA TRP A 91 6.12 7.69 -0.41
C TRP A 91 5.71 7.94 1.04
N GLN A 92 4.40 8.00 1.33
CA GLN A 92 3.92 8.07 2.72
C GLN A 92 4.17 6.77 3.48
N VAL A 93 4.13 5.63 2.79
CA VAL A 93 4.50 4.34 3.40
C VAL A 93 5.97 4.34 3.80
N GLY A 94 6.86 4.81 2.92
CA GLY A 94 8.29 4.94 3.24
C GLY A 94 8.54 5.89 4.42
N ARG A 95 7.87 7.04 4.46
CA ARG A 95 7.95 7.98 5.59
C ARG A 95 7.53 7.33 6.90
N ILE A 96 6.40 6.60 6.92
CA ILE A 96 5.90 5.93 8.12
C ILE A 96 6.90 4.86 8.60
N LEU A 97 7.44 4.04 7.69
CA LEU A 97 8.45 3.04 8.04
C LEU A 97 9.73 3.68 8.59
N GLN A 98 10.17 4.77 7.99
CA GLN A 98 11.33 5.52 8.46
C GLN A 98 11.10 6.10 9.88
N GLU A 99 9.94 6.71 10.11
CA GLU A 99 9.56 7.22 11.44
C GLU A 99 9.51 6.10 12.49
N MET A 100 8.97 4.92 12.15
CA MET A 100 9.00 3.75 13.04
C MET A 100 10.43 3.37 13.41
N LYS A 101 11.33 3.34 12.43
CA LYS A 101 12.75 3.00 12.64
C LYS A 101 13.44 4.03 13.53
N GLU A 102 13.21 5.32 13.31
CA GLU A 102 13.76 6.42 14.10
C GLU A 102 13.27 6.40 15.56
N GLU A 103 12.03 5.97 15.78
CA GLU A 103 11.45 5.77 17.11
C GLU A 103 11.89 4.46 17.79
N GLY A 104 12.74 3.66 17.15
CA GLY A 104 13.21 2.38 17.69
C GLY A 104 12.16 1.28 17.71
N LYS A 105 11.09 1.43 16.93
CA LYS A 105 10.07 0.39 16.77
C LYS A 105 10.54 -0.71 15.83
N SER A 106 10.09 -1.93 16.10
CA SER A 106 10.23 -3.03 15.15
C SER A 106 9.47 -2.72 13.87
N LEU A 107 10.14 -2.83 12.73
CA LEU A 107 9.49 -2.73 11.43
C LEU A 107 8.66 -3.99 11.14
N PRO A 108 7.58 -3.88 10.32
CA PRO A 108 6.81 -5.04 9.88
C PRO A 108 7.73 -6.08 9.21
N ARG A 109 7.55 -7.36 9.57
CA ARG A 109 8.36 -8.43 8.99
C ARG A 109 8.13 -8.57 7.48
N TYR A 110 6.90 -8.38 7.04
CA TYR A 110 6.51 -8.47 5.64
C TYR A 110 5.75 -7.23 5.19
N LEU A 111 6.06 -6.77 3.99
CA LEU A 111 5.26 -5.77 3.30
C LEU A 111 4.63 -6.42 2.07
N LEU A 112 3.35 -6.17 1.83
CA LEU A 112 2.65 -6.64 0.64
C LEU A 112 2.05 -5.44 -0.09
N MET A 113 2.59 -5.15 -1.28
CA MET A 113 2.09 -4.13 -2.19
C MET A 113 1.22 -4.75 -3.28
N GLU A 114 0.11 -4.10 -3.62
CA GLU A 114 -0.67 -4.39 -4.82
C GLU A 114 -0.77 -3.14 -5.69
N ASN A 115 -0.64 -3.31 -7.02
CA ASN A 115 -0.92 -2.26 -7.98
C ASN A 115 -1.17 -2.83 -9.39
N VAL A 116 -1.23 -1.96 -10.39
CA VAL A 116 -1.37 -2.32 -11.81
C VAL A 116 -0.02 -2.61 -12.45
N PRO A 117 0.08 -3.54 -13.43
CA PRO A 117 1.34 -3.89 -14.10
C PRO A 117 2.02 -2.71 -14.81
N THR A 118 1.27 -1.68 -15.19
CA THR A 118 1.82 -0.46 -15.79
C THR A 118 2.82 0.28 -14.91
N LEU A 119 2.89 -0.04 -13.63
CA LEU A 119 3.95 0.45 -12.72
C LEU A 119 5.35 0.03 -13.21
N LEU A 120 5.47 -1.11 -13.91
CA LEU A 120 6.73 -1.59 -14.48
C LEU A 120 7.05 -0.96 -15.86
N ALA A 121 6.15 -0.16 -16.42
CA ALA A 121 6.42 0.51 -17.69
C ALA A 121 7.62 1.46 -17.57
N GLU A 122 8.36 1.64 -18.66
CA GLU A 122 9.61 2.42 -18.71
C GLU A 122 9.46 3.81 -18.06
N ARG A 123 8.35 4.49 -18.33
CA ARG A 123 8.05 5.82 -17.75
C ARG A 123 7.94 5.86 -16.22
N HIS A 124 7.73 4.72 -15.55
CA HIS A 124 7.57 4.63 -14.10
C HIS A 124 8.70 3.83 -13.44
N ARG A 125 9.52 3.14 -14.24
CA ARG A 125 10.52 2.19 -13.79
C ARG A 125 11.52 2.82 -12.82
N SER A 126 12.07 3.99 -13.14
CA SER A 126 13.06 4.66 -12.28
C SER A 126 12.52 4.96 -10.88
N ASN A 127 11.26 5.38 -10.79
CA ASN A 127 10.62 5.63 -9.49
C ASN A 127 10.30 4.34 -8.74
N PHE A 128 9.93 3.28 -9.47
CA PHE A 128 9.71 1.97 -8.84
C PHE A 128 11.02 1.36 -8.33
N GLU A 129 12.10 1.44 -9.10
CA GLU A 129 13.45 1.02 -8.67
C GLU A 129 13.94 1.85 -7.48
N LYS A 130 13.68 3.17 -7.48
CA LYS A 130 13.96 4.00 -6.31
C LYS A 130 13.19 3.55 -5.08
N TRP A 131 11.90 3.22 -5.23
CA TRP A 131 11.11 2.69 -4.12
C TRP A 131 11.68 1.39 -3.56
N ILE A 132 12.12 0.48 -4.42
CA ILE A 132 12.81 -0.74 -3.99
C ILE A 132 14.09 -0.40 -3.23
N GLY A 133 14.90 0.54 -3.73
CA GLY A 133 16.11 1.00 -3.06
C GLY A 133 15.83 1.63 -1.68
N ASP A 134 14.80 2.47 -1.58
CA ASP A 134 14.38 3.06 -0.28
C ASP A 134 13.98 1.95 0.73
N LEU A 135 13.36 0.87 0.26
CA LEU A 135 13.06 -0.29 1.10
C LEU A 135 14.31 -1.09 1.49
N GLU A 136 15.27 -1.23 0.58
CA GLU A 136 16.57 -1.89 0.86
C GLU A 136 17.35 -1.13 1.94
N GLU A 137 17.36 0.19 1.91
CA GLU A 137 17.98 1.04 2.96
C GLU A 137 17.32 0.86 4.33
N LEU A 138 16.01 0.52 4.35
CA LEU A 138 15.28 0.17 5.56
C LEU A 138 15.59 -1.26 6.06
N GLY A 139 16.19 -2.11 5.25
CA GLY A 139 16.54 -3.48 5.56
C GLY A 139 15.62 -4.54 4.94
N TYR A 140 14.84 -4.17 3.93
CA TYR A 140 13.98 -5.11 3.21
C TYR A 140 14.66 -5.66 1.96
N THR A 141 14.32 -6.90 1.60
CA THR A 141 14.55 -7.45 0.26
C THR A 141 13.20 -7.68 -0.41
N SER A 142 13.05 -7.19 -1.64
CA SER A 142 11.78 -7.14 -2.35
C SER A 142 11.75 -8.06 -3.56
N TYR A 143 10.62 -8.76 -3.75
CA TYR A 143 10.29 -9.57 -4.92
C TYR A 143 8.97 -9.10 -5.50
N HIS A 144 8.92 -8.92 -6.82
CA HIS A 144 7.68 -8.53 -7.49
C HIS A 144 7.34 -9.49 -8.63
N PHE A 145 6.05 -9.69 -8.83
CA PHE A 145 5.52 -10.61 -9.83
C PHE A 145 4.13 -10.15 -10.30
N GLN A 146 3.72 -10.64 -11.45
CA GLN A 146 2.41 -10.34 -11.99
C GLN A 146 1.50 -11.56 -11.87
N LEU A 147 0.28 -11.35 -11.39
CA LEU A 147 -0.75 -12.38 -11.35
C LEU A 147 -1.99 -11.90 -12.10
N ASN A 148 -2.68 -12.83 -12.75
CA ASN A 148 -3.97 -12.56 -13.36
C ASN A 148 -5.05 -13.40 -12.69
N ALA A 149 -6.15 -12.78 -12.29
CA ALA A 149 -7.26 -13.46 -11.64
C ALA A 149 -7.79 -14.66 -12.46
N SER A 150 -7.73 -14.58 -13.80
CA SER A 150 -8.15 -15.67 -14.69
C SER A 150 -7.32 -16.95 -14.51
N ASN A 151 -6.05 -16.84 -14.13
CA ASN A 151 -5.18 -18.00 -13.89
C ASN A 151 -5.55 -18.77 -12.61
N PHE A 152 -6.37 -18.15 -11.76
CA PHE A 152 -6.87 -18.74 -10.50
C PHE A 152 -8.35 -19.14 -10.57
N GLY A 153 -8.86 -19.41 -11.78
CA GLY A 153 -10.23 -19.90 -11.98
C GLY A 153 -11.32 -18.82 -11.89
N LEU A 154 -10.96 -17.53 -11.81
CA LEU A 154 -11.93 -16.45 -11.83
C LEU A 154 -12.23 -16.01 -13.28
N PRO A 155 -13.50 -15.82 -13.68
CA PRO A 155 -13.87 -15.37 -15.01
C PRO A 155 -13.61 -13.86 -15.18
N GLN A 156 -12.42 -13.39 -14.81
CA GLN A 156 -12.04 -11.99 -14.86
C GLN A 156 -10.60 -11.85 -15.34
N ASN A 157 -10.40 -11.16 -16.46
CA ASN A 157 -9.07 -10.73 -16.88
C ASN A 157 -8.66 -9.49 -16.07
N ARG A 158 -7.92 -9.71 -14.97
CA ARG A 158 -7.51 -8.67 -14.03
C ARG A 158 -6.04 -8.87 -13.64
N PRO A 159 -5.09 -8.47 -14.51
CA PRO A 159 -3.67 -8.54 -14.16
C PRO A 159 -3.33 -7.53 -13.04
N ARG A 160 -2.49 -7.97 -12.10
CA ARG A 160 -2.00 -7.18 -10.97
C ARG A 160 -0.53 -7.43 -10.74
N LEU A 161 0.15 -6.35 -10.38
CA LEU A 161 1.50 -6.39 -9.86
C LEU A 161 1.41 -6.55 -8.34
N LEU A 162 2.05 -7.58 -7.83
CA LEU A 162 2.25 -7.80 -6.40
C LEU A 162 3.74 -7.66 -6.11
N MET A 163 4.06 -7.09 -4.95
CA MET A 163 5.42 -7.08 -4.44
C MET A 163 5.41 -7.48 -2.97
N ILE A 164 6.26 -8.44 -2.64
CA ILE A 164 6.50 -8.86 -1.26
C ILE A 164 7.89 -8.38 -0.87
N SER A 165 7.98 -7.65 0.23
CA SER A 165 9.24 -7.24 0.82
C SER A 165 9.41 -7.90 2.18
N VAL A 166 10.55 -8.52 2.40
CA VAL A 166 10.88 -9.25 3.63
C VAL A 166 11.94 -8.47 4.37
N TYR A 167 11.66 -8.12 5.62
CA TYR A 167 12.65 -7.50 6.51
C TYR A 167 13.70 -8.53 6.89
N ILE A 168 14.97 -8.23 6.64
CA ILE A 168 16.09 -9.13 6.88
C ILE A 168 16.76 -8.74 8.19
N ASP A 169 16.74 -9.66 9.14
CA ASP A 169 17.51 -9.60 10.37
C ASP A 169 18.34 -10.88 10.53
N ASP A 170 19.19 -10.92 11.54
CA ASP A 170 20.08 -12.06 11.81
C ASP A 170 19.32 -13.38 12.08
N ASN A 171 18.02 -13.29 12.41
CA ASN A 171 17.20 -14.45 12.77
C ASN A 171 16.42 -15.04 11.58
N ASN A 172 16.32 -14.33 10.45
CA ASN A 172 15.46 -14.73 9.34
C ASN A 172 16.15 -14.88 7.97
N ALA A 173 17.46 -14.85 7.90
CA ALA A 173 18.21 -15.04 6.66
C ALA A 173 17.78 -16.35 5.93
N THR A 174 17.53 -17.42 6.68
CA THR A 174 17.02 -18.69 6.14
C THR A 174 15.58 -18.55 5.57
N THR A 175 14.79 -17.62 6.11
CA THR A 175 13.44 -17.34 5.60
C THR A 175 13.51 -16.66 4.23
N LEU A 176 14.49 -15.79 4.01
CA LEU A 176 14.72 -15.17 2.71
C LEU A 176 15.03 -16.21 1.64
N GLU A 177 15.92 -17.16 1.92
CA GLU A 177 16.25 -18.27 1.02
C GLU A 177 15.00 -19.09 0.63
N LYS A 178 14.15 -19.40 1.60
CA LYS A 178 12.89 -20.12 1.37
C LYS A 178 11.88 -19.30 0.55
N VAL A 179 11.75 -18.01 0.84
CA VAL A 179 10.87 -17.10 0.09
C VAL A 179 11.36 -16.99 -1.35
N LYS A 180 12.66 -16.79 -1.54
CA LYS A 180 13.29 -16.74 -2.85
C LYS A 180 13.05 -18.02 -3.65
N ALA A 181 13.37 -19.19 -3.07
CA ALA A 181 13.17 -20.50 -3.70
C ALA A 181 11.69 -20.75 -4.05
N PHE A 182 10.76 -20.35 -3.18
CA PHE A 182 9.31 -20.47 -3.46
C PHE A 182 8.91 -19.64 -4.69
N PHE A 183 9.39 -18.41 -4.82
CA PHE A 183 9.05 -17.58 -5.96
C PHE A 183 9.76 -18.01 -7.25
N GLU A 184 11.00 -18.47 -7.18
CA GLU A 184 11.71 -19.02 -8.35
C GLU A 184 11.04 -20.31 -8.88
N ASP A 185 10.54 -21.17 -8.00
CA ASP A 185 9.90 -22.44 -8.37
C ASP A 185 8.46 -22.26 -8.86
N LYS A 186 7.67 -21.39 -8.20
CA LYS A 186 6.23 -21.25 -8.47
C LYS A 186 5.87 -20.21 -9.54
N ILE A 187 6.71 -19.24 -9.77
CA ILE A 187 6.42 -18.16 -10.73
C ILE A 187 7.04 -18.45 -12.11
N ALA A 188 8.10 -19.26 -12.18
CA ALA A 188 8.68 -19.70 -13.45
C ALA A 188 7.74 -20.59 -14.26
N ASP A 189 6.78 -21.28 -13.63
CA ASP A 189 5.85 -22.19 -14.30
C ASP A 189 4.56 -21.51 -14.81
N ASP A 190 4.29 -20.24 -14.40
CA ASP A 190 3.03 -19.52 -14.72
C ASP A 190 3.21 -18.28 -15.63
N VAL A 191 4.40 -18.07 -16.24
CA VAL A 191 4.68 -16.93 -17.16
C VAL A 191 4.87 -17.37 -18.59
#